data_36e6901aad1b7c988b8f5a31f4680639
#
_entry.id   36e6901aad1b7c988b8f5a31f4680639
#
_cell.length_a   1.000
_cell.length_b   1.000
_cell.length_c   1.000
_cell.angle_alpha   90.00
_cell.angle_beta   90.00
_cell.angle_gamma   90.00
#
_symmetry.space_group_name_H-M   'P 1'
#
loop_
_entity.id
_entity.type
_entity.pdbx_description
1 polymer ?
#
loop_
_entity_poly.entity_id
_entity_poly.type
_entity_poly.pdbx_seq_one_letter_code
_entity_poly.pdbx_strand_id
1 'polypeptide(L)'
;MADSQPLIEQNVKAQRSYAFTCVRNPYTRILSSFFDKICGIQRNGRRYRGNLVPMLAQKYGIEVGAPEDGFEFDQIQSFRRFLLFARDTIRWRRPMEPDIHWSAMSGHISTFIHNGGRYNHIFWTEDFNAGMATVLGAIETPHVVDLAKVPRFNESEGHGPKRAHPVEAYFDDLSMHLVYEIYKKDFQLFRYDFENPGNKMPIGEIDLEEVHAKLGE
;
A
#
# COMPACT_ATOMS: atom_id res chain seq x y z
N MET A 1 -19.85 20.39 2.00
CA MET A 1 -18.86 20.11 3.06
C MET A 1 -17.83 21.22 2.97
N ALA A 2 -17.70 22.03 4.02
CA ALA A 2 -16.67 23.08 4.06
C ALA A 2 -15.29 22.41 4.01
N ASP A 3 -14.39 23.02 3.25
CA ASP A 3 -13.04 22.55 3.09
C ASP A 3 -12.30 22.65 4.44
N SER A 4 -12.23 21.54 5.17
CA SER A 4 -11.55 21.47 6.48
C SER A 4 -10.04 21.32 6.36
N GLN A 5 -9.53 21.16 5.14
CA GLN A 5 -8.12 20.90 4.85
C GLN A 5 -7.19 22.01 5.39
N PRO A 6 -7.47 23.31 5.20
CA PRO A 6 -6.62 24.37 5.75
C PRO A 6 -6.52 24.36 7.28
N LEU A 7 -7.59 24.01 7.97
CA LEU A 7 -7.61 23.92 9.42
C LEU A 7 -6.79 22.74 9.94
N ILE A 8 -6.89 21.59 9.24
CA ILE A 8 -6.09 20.41 9.56
C ILE A 8 -4.61 20.73 9.38
N GLU A 9 -4.22 21.30 8.24
CA GLU A 9 -2.83 21.67 7.97
C GLU A 9 -2.28 22.66 9.00
N GLN A 10 -3.07 23.66 9.39
CA GLN A 10 -2.67 24.63 10.42
C GLN A 10 -2.47 23.98 11.79
N ASN A 11 -3.36 23.08 12.20
CA ASN A 11 -3.25 22.39 13.48
C ASN A 11 -2.08 21.41 13.51
N VAL A 12 -1.82 20.71 12.40
CA VAL A 12 -0.65 19.82 12.26
C VAL A 12 0.65 20.61 12.37
N LYS A 13 0.78 21.73 11.65
CA LYS A 13 1.95 22.62 11.71
C LYS A 13 2.17 23.23 13.11
N ALA A 14 1.07 23.50 13.81
CA ALA A 14 1.13 24.02 15.19
C ALA A 14 1.35 22.93 16.25
N GLN A 15 1.55 21.67 15.85
CA GLN A 15 1.64 20.50 16.74
C GLN A 15 0.48 20.37 17.72
N ARG A 16 -0.69 20.88 17.33
CA ARG A 16 -1.94 20.79 18.13
C ARG A 16 -2.78 19.55 17.81
N SER A 17 -2.26 18.68 16.94
CA SER A 17 -2.93 17.45 16.52
C SER A 17 -1.98 16.27 16.61
N TYR A 18 -2.51 15.11 16.94
CA TYR A 18 -1.78 13.85 16.92
C TYR A 18 -1.87 13.25 15.52
N ALA A 19 -0.78 13.27 14.78
CA ALA A 19 -0.72 12.70 13.43
C ALA A 19 -0.16 11.28 13.47
N PHE A 20 -0.86 10.36 12.84
CA PHE A 20 -0.40 8.98 12.71
C PHE A 20 -0.69 8.43 11.32
N THR A 21 0.00 7.37 10.96
CA THR A 21 -0.26 6.60 9.75
C THR A 21 0.08 5.13 9.96
N CYS A 22 -0.43 4.28 9.08
CA CYS A 22 -0.02 2.88 9.05
C CYS A 22 0.71 2.57 7.75
N VAL A 23 1.67 1.67 7.85
CA VAL A 23 2.44 1.14 6.72
C VAL A 23 2.15 -0.36 6.55
N ARG A 24 2.39 -0.88 5.36
CA ARG A 24 2.11 -2.28 5.04
C ARG A 24 3.30 -2.90 4.33
N ASN A 25 3.50 -4.20 4.56
CA ASN A 25 4.53 -4.97 3.88
C ASN A 25 4.45 -4.78 2.36
N PRO A 26 5.56 -4.37 1.70
CA PRO A 26 5.57 -4.05 0.27
C PRO A 26 5.14 -5.21 -0.62
N TYR A 27 5.53 -6.46 -0.30
CA TYR A 27 5.14 -7.64 -1.07
C TYR A 27 3.63 -7.87 -1.05
N THR A 28 3.05 -7.89 0.16
CA THR A 28 1.60 -8.11 0.28
C THR A 28 0.79 -6.94 -0.26
N ARG A 29 1.33 -5.72 -0.19
CA ARG A 29 0.69 -4.50 -0.69
C ARG A 29 0.62 -4.49 -2.22
N ILE A 30 1.75 -4.71 -2.91
CA ILE A 30 1.78 -4.69 -4.38
C ILE A 30 0.96 -5.85 -4.97
N LEU A 31 1.02 -7.03 -4.36
CA LEU A 31 0.22 -8.18 -4.77
C LEU A 31 -1.27 -7.90 -4.57
N SER A 32 -1.66 -7.33 -3.43
CA SER A 32 -3.04 -6.91 -3.17
C SER A 32 -3.53 -5.88 -4.18
N SER A 33 -2.67 -4.91 -4.55
CA SER A 33 -3.00 -3.88 -5.54
C SER A 33 -3.25 -4.49 -6.93
N PHE A 34 -2.47 -5.50 -7.32
CA PHE A 34 -2.71 -6.24 -8.57
C PHE A 34 -4.08 -6.91 -8.57
N PHE A 35 -4.39 -7.69 -7.53
CA PHE A 35 -5.66 -8.41 -7.48
C PHE A 35 -6.87 -7.49 -7.36
N ASP A 36 -6.79 -6.44 -6.55
CA ASP A 36 -7.90 -5.53 -6.32
C ASP A 36 -8.10 -4.52 -7.47
N LYS A 37 -7.03 -3.93 -8.00
CA LYS A 37 -7.13 -2.83 -8.96
C LYS A 37 -6.99 -3.28 -10.43
N ILE A 38 -6.24 -4.33 -10.68
CA ILE A 38 -6.01 -4.79 -12.05
C ILE A 38 -6.95 -5.94 -12.41
N CYS A 39 -7.03 -6.96 -11.54
CA CYS A 39 -7.89 -8.12 -11.79
C CYS A 39 -9.33 -7.88 -11.33
N GLY A 40 -9.55 -7.02 -10.33
CA GLY A 40 -10.85 -6.83 -9.70
C GLY A 40 -11.83 -6.00 -10.53
N ILE A 41 -13.12 -6.28 -10.27
CA ILE A 41 -14.23 -5.45 -10.73
C ILE A 41 -14.78 -4.69 -9.52
N GLN A 42 -14.93 -3.39 -9.62
CA GLN A 42 -15.45 -2.56 -8.54
C GLN A 42 -16.94 -2.87 -8.29
N ARG A 43 -17.47 -2.50 -7.13
CA ARG A 43 -18.88 -2.68 -6.75
C ARG A 43 -19.91 -2.12 -7.75
N ASN A 44 -19.49 -1.15 -8.58
CA ASN A 44 -20.32 -0.57 -9.65
C ASN A 44 -20.24 -1.34 -10.98
N GLY A 45 -19.64 -2.53 -11.00
CA GLY A 45 -19.44 -3.35 -12.18
C GLY A 45 -18.36 -2.84 -13.15
N ARG A 46 -17.58 -1.82 -12.76
CA ARG A 46 -16.55 -1.25 -13.62
C ARG A 46 -15.15 -1.66 -13.18
N ARG A 47 -14.23 -1.78 -14.12
CA ARG A 47 -12.80 -1.95 -13.83
C ARG A 47 -12.19 -0.64 -13.31
N TYR A 48 -11.22 -0.79 -12.44
CA TYR A 48 -10.44 0.36 -11.94
C TYR A 48 -9.78 1.10 -13.11
N ARG A 49 -10.02 2.42 -13.22
CA ARG A 49 -9.53 3.23 -14.34
C ARG A 49 -9.76 2.56 -15.70
N GLY A 50 -10.99 2.54 -16.18
CA GLY A 50 -11.51 1.80 -17.35
C GLY A 50 -10.57 1.46 -18.51
N ASN A 51 -9.66 2.38 -18.88
CA ASN A 51 -8.68 2.18 -19.96
C ASN A 51 -7.37 1.51 -19.50
N LEU A 52 -7.18 1.27 -18.21
CA LEU A 52 -5.92 0.75 -17.69
C LEU A 52 -5.67 -0.69 -18.15
N VAL A 53 -6.63 -1.57 -18.00
CA VAL A 53 -6.48 -2.99 -18.36
C VAL A 53 -6.18 -3.19 -19.86
N PRO A 54 -6.89 -2.57 -20.80
CA PRO A 54 -6.53 -2.63 -22.22
C PRO A 54 -5.12 -2.13 -22.51
N MET A 55 -4.69 -1.05 -21.88
CA MET A 55 -3.34 -0.52 -22.03
C MET A 55 -2.28 -1.48 -21.47
N LEU A 56 -2.55 -2.11 -20.33
CA LEU A 56 -1.66 -3.10 -19.72
C LEU A 56 -1.53 -4.36 -20.60
N ALA A 57 -2.63 -4.83 -21.19
CA ALA A 57 -2.60 -5.93 -22.13
C ALA A 57 -1.73 -5.60 -23.34
N GLN A 58 -1.92 -4.44 -23.94
CA GLN A 58 -1.19 -4.01 -25.14
C GLN A 58 0.30 -3.77 -24.90
N LYS A 59 0.66 -3.08 -23.80
CA LYS A 59 2.05 -2.64 -23.57
C LYS A 59 2.89 -3.61 -22.76
N TYR A 60 2.26 -4.36 -21.86
CA TYR A 60 2.96 -5.24 -20.93
C TYR A 60 2.55 -6.70 -21.09
N GLY A 61 1.59 -7.01 -21.98
CA GLY A 61 1.08 -8.36 -22.18
C GLY A 61 0.38 -8.93 -20.95
N ILE A 62 -0.19 -8.07 -20.09
CA ILE A 62 -0.89 -8.51 -18.89
C ILE A 62 -2.28 -9.00 -19.28
N GLU A 63 -2.50 -10.28 -19.06
CA GLU A 63 -3.80 -10.90 -19.29
C GLU A 63 -4.57 -10.98 -17.97
N VAL A 64 -5.75 -10.40 -17.94
CA VAL A 64 -6.69 -10.50 -16.82
C VAL A 64 -8.08 -10.74 -17.38
N GLY A 65 -8.61 -11.92 -17.11
CA GLY A 65 -9.99 -12.28 -17.45
C GLY A 65 -11.00 -11.61 -16.54
N ALA A 66 -12.23 -11.46 -17.00
CA ALA A 66 -13.35 -11.21 -16.11
C ALA A 66 -13.70 -12.53 -15.39
N PRO A 67 -13.94 -12.51 -14.07
CA PRO A 67 -14.30 -13.72 -13.33
C PRO A 67 -15.57 -14.40 -13.87
N GLU A 68 -16.44 -13.61 -14.49
CA GLU A 68 -17.72 -14.03 -15.06
C GLU A 68 -17.56 -14.86 -16.35
N ASP A 69 -16.45 -14.66 -17.06
CA ASP A 69 -16.20 -15.33 -18.34
C ASP A 69 -15.55 -16.73 -18.16
N GLY A 70 -15.26 -17.15 -16.92
CA GLY A 70 -14.51 -18.38 -16.64
C GLY A 70 -13.09 -18.39 -17.23
N PHE A 71 -12.58 -17.21 -17.58
CA PHE A 71 -11.26 -17.07 -18.18
C PHE A 71 -10.17 -17.31 -17.13
N GLU A 72 -9.49 -18.42 -17.28
CA GLU A 72 -8.29 -18.71 -16.49
C GLU A 72 -7.09 -17.98 -17.12
N PHE A 73 -6.38 -17.21 -16.34
CA PHE A 73 -5.15 -16.55 -16.76
C PHE A 73 -3.99 -16.92 -15.84
N ASP A 74 -2.79 -16.86 -16.37
CA ASP A 74 -1.58 -17.06 -15.57
C ASP A 74 -1.39 -15.86 -14.61
N GLN A 75 -1.87 -16.06 -13.38
CA GLN A 75 -1.80 -15.03 -12.33
C GLN A 75 -0.37 -14.63 -11.99
N ILE A 76 0.55 -15.61 -11.99
CA ILE A 76 1.96 -15.38 -11.63
C ILE A 76 2.62 -14.53 -12.71
N GLN A 77 2.50 -14.95 -13.98
CA GLN A 77 3.13 -14.24 -15.09
C GLN A 77 2.52 -12.84 -15.27
N SER A 78 1.20 -12.70 -15.16
CA SER A 78 0.52 -11.41 -15.24
C SER A 78 0.93 -10.49 -14.11
N PHE A 79 1.09 -11.00 -12.89
CA PHE A 79 1.60 -10.23 -11.76
C PHE A 79 3.06 -9.78 -11.98
N ARG A 80 3.93 -10.65 -12.44
CA ARG A 80 5.33 -10.29 -12.74
C ARG A 80 5.44 -9.20 -13.80
N ARG A 81 4.60 -9.24 -14.81
CA ARG A 81 4.48 -8.17 -15.82
C ARG A 81 3.93 -6.87 -15.21
N PHE A 82 2.99 -6.98 -14.25
CA PHE A 82 2.51 -5.82 -13.52
C PHE A 82 3.61 -5.14 -12.69
N LEU A 83 4.57 -5.88 -12.15
CA LEU A 83 5.73 -5.27 -11.47
C LEU A 83 6.55 -4.38 -12.39
N LEU A 84 6.73 -4.75 -13.66
CA LEU A 84 7.40 -3.90 -14.65
C LEU A 84 6.63 -2.60 -14.88
N PHE A 85 5.31 -2.69 -15.04
CA PHE A 85 4.47 -1.51 -15.14
C PHE A 85 4.53 -0.62 -13.89
N ALA A 86 4.44 -1.20 -12.70
CA ALA A 86 4.53 -0.45 -11.44
C ALA A 86 5.87 0.28 -11.32
N ARG A 87 6.98 -0.40 -11.62
CA ARG A 87 8.32 0.21 -11.69
C ARG A 87 8.36 1.39 -12.66
N ASP A 88 7.84 1.21 -13.87
CA ASP A 88 7.88 2.23 -14.91
C ASP A 88 7.08 3.48 -14.53
N THR A 89 5.94 3.30 -13.87
CA THR A 89 5.14 4.42 -13.37
C THR A 89 5.86 5.17 -12.25
N ILE A 90 6.49 4.46 -11.33
CA ILE A 90 7.16 5.05 -10.17
C ILE A 90 8.47 5.72 -10.56
N ARG A 91 9.28 5.07 -11.39
CA ARG A 91 10.61 5.53 -11.75
C ARG A 91 10.61 6.60 -12.83
N TRP A 92 9.74 6.45 -13.84
CA TRP A 92 9.74 7.31 -15.02
C TRP A 92 8.43 8.06 -15.26
N ARG A 93 7.44 7.88 -14.41
CA ARG A 93 6.08 8.44 -14.55
C ARG A 93 5.46 8.10 -15.91
N ARG A 94 5.72 6.89 -16.39
CA ARG A 94 5.26 6.37 -17.69
C ARG A 94 4.73 4.94 -17.54
N PRO A 95 3.71 4.54 -18.28
CA PRO A 95 2.93 5.35 -19.24
C PRO A 95 1.95 6.33 -18.57
N MET A 96 1.91 6.37 -17.24
CA MET A 96 1.06 7.26 -16.44
C MET A 96 1.75 7.58 -15.11
N GLU A 97 1.21 8.56 -14.40
CA GLU A 97 1.62 8.84 -13.01
C GLU A 97 1.37 7.63 -12.11
N PRO A 98 2.24 7.40 -11.11
CA PRO A 98 2.05 6.31 -10.17
C PRO A 98 0.75 6.48 -9.39
N ASP A 99 0.08 5.38 -9.13
CA ASP A 99 -1.14 5.38 -8.35
C ASP A 99 -0.82 5.11 -6.87
N ILE A 100 -1.63 5.66 -5.98
CA ILE A 100 -1.45 5.52 -4.53
C ILE A 100 -1.45 4.07 -4.07
N HIS A 101 -2.12 3.18 -4.80
CA HIS A 101 -2.21 1.77 -4.44
C HIS A 101 -0.90 1.00 -4.64
N TRP A 102 -0.05 1.44 -5.57
CA TRP A 102 1.27 0.84 -5.79
C TRP A 102 2.45 1.82 -5.67
N SER A 103 2.22 3.08 -5.29
CA SER A 103 3.30 4.03 -4.93
C SER A 103 3.96 3.62 -3.62
N ALA A 104 5.23 3.98 -3.41
CA ALA A 104 5.91 3.76 -2.15
C ALA A 104 5.25 4.53 -1.00
N MET A 105 5.09 3.88 0.16
CA MET A 105 4.54 4.51 1.36
C MET A 105 5.46 5.63 1.87
N SER A 106 6.76 5.43 1.80
CA SER A 106 7.77 6.46 2.10
C SER A 106 7.58 7.73 1.28
N GLY A 107 7.13 7.64 0.03
CA GLY A 107 6.81 8.81 -0.79
C GLY A 107 5.63 9.62 -0.26
N HIS A 108 4.57 8.97 0.20
CA HIS A 108 3.42 9.65 0.81
C HIS A 108 3.78 10.29 2.15
N ILE A 109 4.55 9.59 2.97
CA ILE A 109 5.03 10.08 4.26
C ILE A 109 5.96 11.28 4.05
N SER A 110 6.88 11.20 3.08
CA SER A 110 7.76 12.30 2.70
C SER A 110 6.97 13.55 2.27
N THR A 111 5.93 13.39 1.46
CA THR A 111 5.07 14.50 1.05
C THR A 111 4.43 15.21 2.26
N PHE A 112 3.96 14.46 3.25
CA PHE A 112 3.39 15.04 4.47
C PHE A 112 4.45 15.81 5.28
N ILE A 113 5.65 15.23 5.44
CA ILE A 113 6.76 15.85 6.18
C ILE A 113 7.24 17.13 5.49
N HIS A 114 7.41 17.12 4.16
CA HIS A 114 7.81 18.31 3.39
C HIS A 114 6.78 19.44 3.46
N ASN A 115 5.50 19.13 3.66
CA ASN A 115 4.46 20.12 3.92
C ASN A 115 4.44 20.63 5.38
N GLY A 116 5.47 20.30 6.16
CA GLY A 116 5.63 20.75 7.55
C GLY A 116 4.88 19.88 8.56
N GLY A 117 4.39 18.71 8.15
CA GLY A 117 3.79 17.74 9.05
C GLY A 117 4.86 16.96 9.82
N ARG A 118 4.48 16.45 11.00
CA ARG A 118 5.27 15.51 11.79
C ARG A 118 4.36 14.40 12.30
N TYR A 119 4.73 13.15 12.02
CA TYR A 119 4.03 12.01 12.59
C TYR A 119 4.43 11.79 14.04
N ASN A 120 3.43 11.57 14.89
CA ASN A 120 3.62 11.16 16.28
C ASN A 120 3.70 9.63 16.39
N HIS A 121 3.10 8.92 15.42
CA HIS A 121 3.13 7.46 15.41
C HIS A 121 3.02 6.91 13.99
N ILE A 122 3.84 5.90 13.68
CA ILE A 122 3.75 5.09 12.47
C ILE A 122 3.72 3.63 12.91
N PHE A 123 2.75 2.87 12.45
CA PHE A 123 2.60 1.46 12.85
C PHE A 123 2.31 0.57 11.64
N TRP A 124 2.42 -0.73 11.83
CA TRP A 124 2.19 -1.72 10.78
C TRP A 124 0.72 -2.13 10.71
N THR A 125 0.20 -2.25 9.48
CA THR A 125 -1.16 -2.80 9.28
C THR A 125 -1.26 -4.26 9.73
N GLU A 126 -0.15 -4.97 9.74
CA GLU A 126 -0.02 -6.35 10.20
C GLU A 126 -0.25 -6.49 11.72
N ASP A 127 0.01 -5.41 12.46
CA ASP A 127 -0.26 -5.30 13.91
C ASP A 127 -1.18 -4.09 14.21
N PHE A 128 -2.24 -3.97 13.44
CA PHE A 128 -3.14 -2.82 13.47
C PHE A 128 -3.72 -2.55 14.85
N ASN A 129 -4.14 -3.59 15.57
CA ASN A 129 -4.78 -3.41 16.87
C ASN A 129 -3.82 -2.83 17.91
N ALA A 130 -2.56 -3.29 17.96
CA ALA A 130 -1.57 -2.73 18.86
C ALA A 130 -1.21 -1.28 18.49
N GLY A 131 -1.01 -1.01 17.20
CA GLY A 131 -0.76 0.35 16.72
C GLY A 131 -1.90 1.32 17.06
N MET A 132 -3.15 0.93 16.81
CA MET A 132 -4.31 1.74 17.15
C MET A 132 -4.51 1.89 18.66
N ALA A 133 -4.22 0.87 19.46
CA ALA A 133 -4.28 0.99 20.93
C ALA A 133 -3.30 2.06 21.42
N THR A 134 -2.08 2.11 20.87
CA THR A 134 -1.09 3.15 21.18
C THR A 134 -1.62 4.54 20.81
N VAL A 135 -2.21 4.70 19.62
CA VAL A 135 -2.79 5.98 19.17
C VAL A 135 -3.93 6.42 20.12
N LEU A 136 -4.87 5.52 20.42
CA LEU A 136 -6.02 5.83 21.28
C LEU A 136 -5.59 6.18 22.70
N GLY A 137 -4.55 5.50 23.22
CA GLY A 137 -3.96 5.84 24.53
C GLY A 137 -3.32 7.23 24.55
N ALA A 138 -2.63 7.61 23.46
CA ALA A 138 -1.95 8.89 23.37
C ALA A 138 -2.89 10.11 23.21
N ILE A 139 -4.06 9.91 22.62
CA ILE A 139 -5.05 11.01 22.43
C ILE A 139 -6.08 11.09 23.58
N GLU A 140 -5.92 10.25 24.61
CA GLU A 140 -6.78 10.26 25.79
C GLU A 140 -8.28 10.32 25.44
N THR A 141 -8.71 9.48 24.49
CA THR A 141 -10.10 9.47 24.03
C THR A 141 -11.05 9.13 25.19
N PRO A 142 -12.13 9.90 25.39
CA PRO A 142 -13.11 9.62 26.43
C PRO A 142 -13.95 8.37 26.15
N HIS A 143 -13.83 7.80 24.96
CA HIS A 143 -14.60 6.64 24.54
C HIS A 143 -13.71 5.38 24.57
N VAL A 144 -14.22 4.33 25.22
CA VAL A 144 -13.61 3.00 25.12
C VAL A 144 -13.93 2.44 23.73
N VAL A 145 -12.91 2.36 22.87
CA VAL A 145 -13.02 1.75 21.57
C VAL A 145 -12.61 0.28 21.66
N ASP A 146 -13.58 -0.60 21.48
CA ASP A 146 -13.29 -2.05 21.39
C ASP A 146 -12.83 -2.37 19.96
N LEU A 147 -11.50 -2.40 19.77
CA LEU A 147 -10.88 -2.65 18.46
C LEU A 147 -11.25 -4.04 17.89
N ALA A 148 -11.63 -5.00 18.73
CA ALA A 148 -12.07 -6.33 18.27
C ALA A 148 -13.45 -6.26 17.58
N LYS A 149 -14.25 -5.24 17.88
CA LYS A 149 -15.57 -5.01 17.26
C LYS A 149 -15.53 -4.06 16.07
N VAL A 150 -14.38 -3.45 15.77
CA VAL A 150 -14.23 -2.61 14.58
C VAL A 150 -14.31 -3.49 13.34
N PRO A 151 -15.32 -3.28 12.48
CA PRO A 151 -15.44 -4.11 11.27
C PRO A 151 -14.22 -3.90 10.37
N ARG A 152 -13.66 -4.99 9.88
CA ARG A 152 -12.60 -4.92 8.87
C ARG A 152 -13.24 -4.59 7.53
N PHE A 153 -13.16 -3.32 7.14
CA PHE A 153 -13.55 -2.88 5.82
C PHE A 153 -12.39 -3.15 4.84
N ASN A 154 -12.71 -3.53 3.61
CA ASN A 154 -11.74 -3.81 2.54
C ASN A 154 -10.91 -5.10 2.72
N GLU A 155 -11.41 -6.09 3.42
CA GLU A 155 -10.95 -7.45 3.19
C GLU A 155 -11.23 -7.79 1.72
N SER A 156 -10.21 -8.30 1.02
CA SER A 156 -10.25 -8.55 -0.45
C SER A 156 -11.24 -9.66 -0.84
N GLU A 157 -12.13 -10.06 0.05
CA GLU A 157 -13.15 -11.07 -0.21
C GLU A 157 -14.27 -10.46 -1.04
N GLY A 158 -14.28 -10.72 -2.32
CA GLY A 158 -15.43 -10.52 -3.20
C GLY A 158 -15.28 -9.54 -4.35
N HIS A 159 -14.14 -8.87 -4.56
CA HIS A 159 -14.00 -7.87 -5.63
C HIS A 159 -13.02 -8.24 -6.75
N GLY A 160 -12.38 -9.38 -6.68
CA GLY A 160 -11.44 -9.87 -7.67
C GLY A 160 -11.32 -11.39 -7.66
N PRO A 161 -10.61 -12.00 -8.62
CA PRO A 161 -10.35 -13.42 -8.61
C PRO A 161 -9.57 -13.80 -7.35
N LYS A 162 -9.93 -14.94 -6.77
CA LYS A 162 -9.17 -15.49 -5.64
C LYS A 162 -7.74 -15.77 -6.10
N ARG A 163 -6.79 -15.53 -5.21
CA ARG A 163 -5.41 -15.96 -5.42
C ARG A 163 -5.36 -17.48 -5.51
N ALA A 164 -4.83 -18.00 -6.61
CA ALA A 164 -4.69 -19.44 -6.83
C ALA A 164 -3.47 -20.03 -6.10
N HIS A 165 -2.53 -19.20 -5.69
CA HIS A 165 -1.26 -19.62 -5.12
C HIS A 165 -0.95 -18.88 -3.80
N PRO A 166 -0.09 -19.42 -2.93
CA PRO A 166 0.42 -18.69 -1.77
C PRO A 166 1.26 -17.49 -2.21
N VAL A 167 1.47 -16.53 -1.30
CA VAL A 167 2.15 -15.26 -1.62
C VAL A 167 3.51 -15.48 -2.23
N GLU A 168 4.28 -16.40 -1.68
CA GLU A 168 5.66 -16.71 -2.08
C GLU A 168 5.77 -17.16 -3.54
N ALA A 169 4.75 -17.84 -4.05
CA ALA A 169 4.76 -18.35 -5.44
C ALA A 169 4.74 -17.24 -6.49
N TYR A 170 4.31 -16.04 -6.14
CA TYR A 170 4.30 -14.89 -7.06
C TYR A 170 5.67 -14.24 -7.22
N PHE A 171 6.61 -14.51 -6.31
CA PHE A 171 7.90 -13.87 -6.25
C PHE A 171 9.02 -14.87 -6.53
N ASP A 172 9.71 -14.70 -7.66
CA ASP A 172 11.02 -15.27 -7.95
C ASP A 172 12.11 -14.22 -7.67
N ASP A 173 13.38 -14.60 -7.83
CA ASP A 173 14.51 -13.70 -7.57
C ASP A 173 14.40 -12.37 -8.33
N LEU A 174 13.95 -12.41 -9.58
CA LEU A 174 13.77 -11.21 -10.39
C LEU A 174 12.65 -10.33 -9.86
N SER A 175 11.50 -10.92 -9.51
CA SER A 175 10.35 -10.20 -8.96
C SER A 175 10.68 -9.59 -7.59
N MET A 176 11.40 -10.34 -6.74
CA MET A 176 11.88 -9.85 -5.44
C MET A 176 12.82 -8.66 -5.62
N HIS A 177 13.78 -8.78 -6.55
CA HIS A 177 14.67 -7.67 -6.88
C HIS A 177 13.92 -6.43 -7.37
N LEU A 178 12.95 -6.59 -8.27
CA LEU A 178 12.10 -5.49 -8.75
C LEU A 178 11.32 -4.82 -7.62
N VAL A 179 10.70 -5.61 -6.74
CA VAL A 179 9.95 -5.08 -5.59
C VAL A 179 10.89 -4.35 -4.63
N TYR A 180 12.09 -4.90 -4.38
CA TYR A 180 13.09 -4.22 -3.56
C TYR A 180 13.53 -2.89 -4.19
N GLU A 181 13.82 -2.84 -5.49
CA GLU A 181 14.19 -1.60 -6.17
C GLU A 181 13.10 -0.52 -6.07
N ILE A 182 11.83 -0.93 -6.22
CA ILE A 182 10.67 -0.02 -6.14
C ILE A 182 10.48 0.52 -4.71
N TYR A 183 10.61 -0.35 -3.71
CA TYR A 183 10.20 -0.06 -2.33
C TYR A 183 11.37 -0.09 -1.33
N LYS A 184 12.60 0.11 -1.80
CA LYS A 184 13.80 0.03 -0.96
C LYS A 184 13.69 0.85 0.33
N LYS A 185 13.23 2.10 0.23
CA LYS A 185 13.02 2.96 1.41
C LYS A 185 11.96 2.40 2.35
N ASP A 186 10.87 1.82 1.82
CA ASP A 186 9.80 1.21 2.63
C ASP A 186 10.34 0.01 3.42
N PHE A 187 11.12 -0.87 2.79
CA PHE A 187 11.76 -2.00 3.48
C PHE A 187 12.69 -1.55 4.60
N GLN A 188 13.53 -0.58 4.32
CA GLN A 188 14.55 -0.09 5.25
C GLN A 188 13.94 0.66 6.43
N LEU A 189 13.04 1.62 6.17
CA LEU A 189 12.48 2.51 7.19
C LEU A 189 11.41 1.83 8.03
N PHE A 190 10.64 0.93 7.42
CA PHE A 190 9.55 0.25 8.11
C PHE A 190 9.87 -1.19 8.52
N ARG A 191 11.16 -1.57 8.41
CA ARG A 191 11.74 -2.82 8.96
C ARG A 191 11.08 -4.09 8.44
N TYR A 192 10.72 -4.14 7.17
CA TYR A 192 10.26 -5.37 6.53
C TYR A 192 11.41 -6.21 5.98
N ASP A 193 11.22 -7.52 6.00
CA ASP A 193 12.14 -8.48 5.42
C ASP A 193 12.01 -8.47 3.89
N PHE A 194 13.06 -8.06 3.18
CA PHE A 194 13.05 -8.03 1.72
C PHE A 194 13.49 -9.34 1.08
N GLU A 195 14.07 -10.26 1.86
CA GLU A 195 14.54 -11.56 1.36
C GLU A 195 13.45 -12.64 1.44
N ASN A 196 12.41 -12.41 2.24
CA ASN A 196 11.36 -13.38 2.47
C ASN A 196 9.96 -12.81 2.22
N PRO A 197 9.40 -12.95 1.00
CA PRO A 197 8.07 -12.45 0.66
C PRO A 197 6.94 -13.15 1.45
N GLY A 198 7.18 -14.32 2.03
CA GLY A 198 6.25 -15.02 2.91
C GLY A 198 6.20 -14.44 4.32
N ASN A 199 7.26 -13.78 4.76
CA ASN A 199 7.29 -13.11 6.06
C ASN A 199 6.55 -11.77 5.99
N LYS A 200 5.33 -11.75 6.52
CA LYS A 200 4.49 -10.54 6.52
C LYS A 200 4.85 -9.59 7.66
N MET A 201 5.42 -10.13 8.74
CA MET A 201 5.74 -9.35 9.93
C MET A 201 7.04 -8.56 9.76
N PRO A 202 7.15 -7.39 10.39
CA PRO A 202 8.39 -6.64 10.43
C PRO A 202 9.47 -7.38 11.22
N ILE A 203 10.74 -7.09 10.90
CA ILE A 203 11.92 -7.68 11.54
C ILE A 203 12.60 -6.75 12.56
N GLY A 204 11.97 -5.64 12.91
CA GLY A 204 12.50 -4.65 13.85
C GLY A 204 11.46 -3.60 14.20
N GLU A 205 11.89 -2.50 14.81
CA GLU A 205 11.04 -1.38 15.22
C GLU A 205 11.20 -0.19 14.26
N ILE A 206 10.14 0.60 14.09
CA ILE A 206 10.19 1.85 13.32
C ILE A 206 10.82 2.93 14.21
N ASP A 207 11.94 3.47 13.76
CA ASP A 207 12.54 4.66 14.36
C ASP A 207 11.95 5.91 13.68
N LEU A 208 11.10 6.64 14.43
CA LEU A 208 10.43 7.83 13.92
C LEU A 208 11.41 8.96 13.61
N GLU A 209 12.48 9.12 14.39
CA GLU A 209 13.48 10.14 14.12
C GLU A 209 14.26 9.83 12.84
N GLU A 210 14.60 8.55 12.62
CA GLU A 210 15.21 8.11 11.37
C GLU A 210 14.27 8.36 10.17
N VAL A 211 12.97 8.06 10.33
CA VAL A 211 11.97 8.29 9.28
C VAL A 211 11.88 9.79 8.95
N HIS A 212 11.77 10.65 9.97
CA HIS A 212 11.70 12.10 9.77
C HIS A 212 12.97 12.65 9.14
N ALA A 213 14.14 12.21 9.59
CA ALA A 213 15.40 12.64 9.03
C ALA A 213 15.55 12.25 7.55
N LYS A 214 15.36 10.97 7.23
CA LYS A 214 15.57 10.45 5.87
C LYS A 214 14.47 10.79 4.85
N LEU A 215 13.29 11.18 5.30
CA LEU A 215 12.18 11.56 4.42
C LEU A 215 11.91 13.06 4.40
N GLY A 216 12.55 13.83 5.28
CA GLY A 216 12.50 15.29 5.32
C GLY A 216 13.63 15.97 4.54
N GLU A 217 14.63 15.22 4.08
CA GLU A 217 15.70 15.67 3.18
C GLU A 217 15.19 15.73 1.71
#